data_d6800f98258ea0dbff4c66a4978991b0
#
_entry.id   d6800f98258ea0dbff4c66a4978991b0
#
_cell.length_a   1.000
_cell.length_b   1.000
_cell.length_c   1.000
_cell.angle_alpha   90.00
_cell.angle_beta   90.00
_cell.angle_gamma   90.00
#
_symmetry.space_group_name_H-M   'P 1'
#
loop_
_entity.id
_entity.type
_entity.pdbx_description
1 polymer ?
#
loop_
_entity_poly.entity_id
_entity_poly.type
_entity_poly.pdbx_seq_one_letter_code
_entity_poly.pdbx_strand_id
1 'polypeptide(L)'
;TNCLSTLPEREFAAGIAEVIKYGIIYDGAFFDWLEENLDRLYALDEEALTYAIARCCEIKAEVVAQDEKESGIRALLNLGHTFGHAIEAELGYGNWLHGEAVSSGTVMAAKASHLRGLITQQQLDRIITIMRRAKLPVHTPDTMSFDDFMTHMMRDKKVLS
;
A
#
# COMPACT_ATOMS: atom_id res chain seq x y z
N THR A 1 -19.84 -9.08 8.12
CA THR A 1 -18.78 -9.95 8.66
C THR A 1 -18.74 -11.31 7.97
N ASN A 2 -19.89 -11.90 7.60
CA ASN A 2 -19.93 -13.18 6.91
C ASN A 2 -19.34 -13.16 5.50
N CYS A 3 -19.30 -11.97 4.86
CA CYS A 3 -18.76 -11.81 3.51
C CYS A 3 -17.23 -12.02 3.45
N LEU A 4 -16.50 -11.71 4.53
CA LEU A 4 -15.05 -11.85 4.59
C LEU A 4 -14.60 -13.30 4.73
N SER A 5 -15.41 -14.16 5.31
CA SER A 5 -15.07 -15.58 5.49
C SER A 5 -15.08 -16.37 4.18
N THR A 6 -15.77 -15.88 3.15
CA THR A 6 -15.84 -16.51 1.83
C THR A 6 -14.88 -15.89 0.82
N LEU A 7 -14.18 -14.81 1.20
CA LEU A 7 -13.25 -14.12 0.33
C LEU A 7 -11.95 -14.95 0.16
N PRO A 8 -11.47 -15.16 -1.08
CA PRO A 8 -10.19 -15.81 -1.29
C PRO A 8 -9.05 -15.09 -0.56
N GLU A 9 -8.10 -15.85 -0.01
CA GLU A 9 -6.97 -15.31 0.76
C GLU A 9 -6.20 -14.25 0.00
N ARG A 10 -5.98 -14.45 -1.29
CA ARG A 10 -5.28 -13.50 -2.16
C ARG A 10 -6.00 -12.17 -2.25
N GLU A 11 -7.33 -12.18 -2.34
CA GLU A 11 -8.13 -10.96 -2.40
C GLU A 11 -8.20 -10.27 -1.03
N PHE A 12 -8.25 -11.03 0.04
CA PHE A 12 -8.15 -10.48 1.40
C PHE A 12 -6.81 -9.78 1.61
N ALA A 13 -5.71 -10.41 1.21
CA ALA A 13 -4.37 -9.82 1.29
C ALA A 13 -4.29 -8.53 0.47
N ALA A 14 -4.90 -8.49 -0.72
CA ALA A 14 -4.94 -7.29 -1.55
C ALA A 14 -5.66 -6.13 -0.83
N GLY A 15 -6.73 -6.41 -0.11
CA GLY A 15 -7.40 -5.42 0.74
C GLY A 15 -6.53 -4.95 1.90
N ILE A 16 -5.79 -5.86 2.52
CA ILE A 16 -4.86 -5.54 3.60
C ILE A 16 -3.72 -4.63 3.13
N ALA A 17 -3.30 -4.73 1.87
CA ALA A 17 -2.30 -3.81 1.30
C ALA A 17 -2.74 -2.35 1.41
N GLU A 18 -4.00 -2.05 1.14
CA GLU A 18 -4.57 -0.71 1.28
C GLU A 18 -4.60 -0.27 2.76
N VAL A 19 -4.95 -1.18 3.65
CA VAL A 19 -4.97 -0.91 5.09
C VAL A 19 -3.56 -0.55 5.60
N ILE A 20 -2.56 -1.32 5.21
CA ILE A 20 -1.16 -1.09 5.57
C ILE A 20 -0.68 0.26 5.01
N LYS A 21 -1.07 0.59 3.79
CA LYS A 21 -0.72 1.86 3.17
C LYS A 21 -1.17 3.06 4.02
N TYR A 22 -2.37 3.03 4.56
CA TYR A 22 -2.85 4.09 5.46
C TYR A 22 -1.99 4.23 6.71
N GLY A 23 -1.53 3.12 7.28
CA GLY A 23 -0.61 3.14 8.42
C GLY A 23 0.74 3.76 8.06
N ILE A 24 1.28 3.44 6.90
CA ILE A 24 2.57 3.97 6.44
C ILE A 24 2.50 5.48 6.19
N ILE A 25 1.47 5.93 5.50
CA ILE A 25 1.38 7.29 4.98
C ILE A 25 0.89 8.28 6.03
N TYR A 26 -0.04 7.87 6.87
CA TYR A 26 -0.79 8.80 7.70
C TYR A 26 -0.66 8.59 9.20
N ASP A 27 -0.64 7.35 9.67
CA ASP A 27 -0.71 7.05 11.11
C ASP A 27 0.28 5.97 11.51
N GLY A 28 1.42 6.39 12.05
CA GLY A 28 2.45 5.48 12.54
C GLY A 28 1.99 4.58 13.69
N ALA A 29 1.11 5.08 14.55
CA ALA A 29 0.54 4.28 15.63
C ALA A 29 -0.36 3.17 15.08
N PHE A 30 -1.10 3.43 14.02
CA PHE A 30 -1.89 2.41 13.33
C PHE A 30 -0.98 1.38 12.66
N PHE A 31 0.14 1.79 12.09
CA PHE A 31 1.13 0.88 11.53
C PHE A 31 1.66 -0.07 12.61
N ASP A 32 2.03 0.46 13.78
CA ASP A 32 2.47 -0.36 14.92
C ASP A 32 1.39 -1.36 15.34
N TRP A 33 0.15 -0.92 15.40
CA TRP A 33 -0.99 -1.78 15.71
C TRP A 33 -1.15 -2.90 14.68
N LEU A 34 -0.98 -2.58 13.39
CA LEU A 34 -1.06 -3.58 12.31
C LEU A 34 0.04 -4.62 12.44
N GLU A 35 1.27 -4.22 12.78
CA GLU A 35 2.36 -5.17 13.01
C GLU A 35 2.03 -6.16 14.13
N GLU A 36 1.41 -5.69 15.20
CA GLU A 36 1.07 -6.52 16.36
C GLU A 36 -0.16 -7.40 16.11
N ASN A 37 -1.11 -6.96 15.29
CA ASN A 37 -2.41 -7.58 15.15
C ASN A 37 -2.68 -8.20 13.77
N LEU A 38 -1.66 -8.27 12.90
CA LEU A 38 -1.82 -8.80 11.55
C LEU A 38 -2.36 -10.24 11.57
N ASP A 39 -1.86 -11.07 12.48
CA ASP A 39 -2.30 -12.47 12.62
C ASP A 39 -3.79 -12.55 13.01
N ARG A 40 -4.25 -11.63 13.85
CA ARG A 40 -5.67 -11.56 14.24
C ARG A 40 -6.55 -11.18 13.05
N LEU A 41 -6.07 -10.27 12.19
CA LEU A 41 -6.80 -9.89 10.95
C LEU A 41 -6.93 -11.10 10.02
N TYR A 42 -5.85 -11.87 9.84
CA TYR A 42 -5.86 -13.07 9.00
C TYR A 42 -6.67 -14.21 9.63
N ALA A 43 -6.81 -14.24 10.94
CA ALA A 43 -7.70 -15.15 11.64
C ALA A 43 -9.17 -14.70 11.60
N LEU A 44 -9.46 -13.57 10.96
CA LEU A 44 -10.80 -12.98 10.84
C LEU A 44 -11.39 -12.62 12.21
N ASP A 45 -10.55 -12.19 13.15
CA ASP A 45 -10.99 -11.70 14.46
C ASP A 45 -11.89 -10.47 14.26
N GLU A 46 -13.13 -10.57 14.72
CA GLU A 46 -14.15 -9.54 14.48
C GLU A 46 -13.77 -8.18 15.07
N GLU A 47 -13.22 -8.17 16.28
CA GLU A 47 -12.79 -6.94 16.95
C GLU A 47 -11.65 -6.26 16.20
N ALA A 48 -10.64 -7.03 15.78
CA ALA A 48 -9.50 -6.51 15.02
C ALA A 48 -9.93 -5.98 13.66
N LEU A 49 -10.79 -6.70 12.94
CA LEU A 49 -11.32 -6.26 11.64
C LEU A 49 -12.13 -4.98 11.77
N THR A 50 -13.00 -4.91 12.77
CA THR A 50 -13.83 -3.72 13.03
C THR A 50 -12.97 -2.50 13.31
N TYR A 51 -11.95 -2.65 14.15
CA TYR A 51 -11.02 -1.56 14.45
C TYR A 51 -10.26 -1.09 13.21
N ALA A 52 -9.71 -2.02 12.42
CA ALA A 52 -8.95 -1.70 11.22
C ALA A 52 -9.81 -0.97 10.18
N ILE A 53 -11.02 -1.45 9.93
CA ILE A 53 -11.96 -0.83 8.99
C ILE A 53 -12.37 0.56 9.46
N ALA A 54 -12.73 0.71 10.73
CA ALA A 54 -13.11 2.00 11.31
C ALA A 54 -11.98 3.02 11.20
N ARG A 55 -10.75 2.62 11.52
CA ARG A 55 -9.59 3.51 11.43
C ARG A 55 -9.28 3.92 9.99
N CYS A 56 -9.39 3.00 9.03
CA CYS A 56 -9.22 3.33 7.62
C CYS A 56 -10.26 4.34 7.14
N CYS A 57 -11.52 4.19 7.54
CA CYS A 57 -12.58 5.14 7.21
C CYS A 57 -12.32 6.52 7.81
N GLU A 58 -11.86 6.58 9.07
CA GLU A 58 -11.48 7.83 9.73
C GLU A 58 -10.34 8.53 9.00
N ILE A 59 -9.29 7.80 8.66
CA ILE A 59 -8.12 8.33 7.94
C ILE A 59 -8.55 8.87 6.58
N LYS A 60 -9.34 8.11 5.85
CA LYS A 60 -9.85 8.53 4.55
C LYS A 60 -10.66 9.83 4.65
N ALA A 61 -11.53 9.93 5.64
CA ALA A 61 -12.32 11.13 5.89
C ALA A 61 -11.44 12.33 6.26
N GLU A 62 -10.45 12.12 7.14
CA GLU A 62 -9.49 13.16 7.55
C GLU A 62 -8.67 13.67 6.36
N VAL A 63 -8.19 12.77 5.51
CA VAL A 63 -7.41 13.12 4.32
C VAL A 63 -8.25 13.92 3.32
N VAL A 64 -9.49 13.49 3.07
CA VAL A 64 -10.40 14.21 2.17
C VAL A 64 -10.70 15.61 2.72
N ALA A 65 -10.93 15.74 4.02
CA ALA A 65 -11.20 17.02 4.66
C ALA A 65 -10.01 17.98 4.60
N GLN A 66 -8.78 17.46 4.73
CA GLN A 66 -7.55 18.26 4.63
C GLN A 66 -7.22 18.65 3.20
N ASP A 67 -7.62 17.83 2.24
CA ASP A 67 -7.33 18.05 0.82
C ASP A 67 -8.11 19.24 0.23
N GLU A 68 -9.23 19.60 0.81
CA GLU A 68 -9.93 20.84 0.47
C GLU A 68 -9.10 22.09 0.83
N LYS A 69 -8.09 21.93 1.68
CA LYS A 69 -7.24 23.01 2.19
C LYS A 69 -5.78 22.95 1.75
N GLU A 70 -5.23 21.76 1.43
CA GLU A 70 -3.81 21.58 1.09
C GLU A 70 -3.62 20.44 0.08
N SER A 71 -3.08 20.75 -1.08
CA SER A 71 -2.86 19.81 -2.19
C SER A 71 -1.73 18.77 -1.96
N GLY A 72 -0.98 18.84 -0.84
CA GLY A 72 0.19 17.99 -0.60
C GLY A 72 -0.10 16.60 -0.09
N ILE A 73 -1.18 16.42 0.69
CA ILE A 73 -1.48 15.14 1.35
C ILE A 73 -2.03 14.11 0.37
N ARG A 74 -2.78 14.57 -0.63
CA ARG A 74 -3.28 13.70 -1.70
C ARG A 74 -2.15 13.09 -2.53
N ALA A 75 -1.07 13.84 -2.74
CA ALA A 75 0.11 13.33 -3.43
C ALA A 75 0.74 12.16 -2.68
N LEU A 76 0.74 12.19 -1.34
CA LEU A 76 1.24 11.09 -0.52
C LEU A 76 0.36 9.83 -0.65
N LEU A 77 -0.96 9.99 -0.69
CA LEU A 77 -1.86 8.85 -0.91
C LEU A 77 -1.64 8.20 -2.28
N ASN A 78 -1.26 9.00 -3.27
CA ASN A 78 -1.03 8.51 -4.63
C ASN A 78 0.38 7.93 -4.84
N LEU A 79 1.28 8.04 -3.88
CA LEU A 79 2.66 7.59 -4.03
C LEU A 79 2.75 6.10 -4.38
N GLY A 80 2.10 5.26 -3.60
CA GLY A 80 2.02 3.82 -3.86
C GLY A 80 1.21 3.50 -5.12
N HIS A 81 0.21 4.32 -5.45
CA HIS A 81 -0.63 4.15 -6.63
C HIS A 81 0.12 4.41 -7.94
N THR A 82 0.98 5.42 -7.99
CA THR A 82 1.78 5.73 -9.18
C THR A 82 2.66 4.53 -9.56
N PHE A 83 3.37 3.98 -8.58
CA PHE A 83 4.19 2.79 -8.78
C PHE A 83 3.32 1.56 -9.10
N GLY A 84 2.20 1.40 -8.41
CA GLY A 84 1.25 0.32 -8.66
C GLY A 84 0.64 0.36 -10.05
N HIS A 85 0.25 1.53 -10.53
CA HIS A 85 -0.26 1.72 -11.89
C HIS A 85 0.78 1.37 -12.95
N ALA A 86 2.06 1.70 -12.72
CA ALA A 86 3.14 1.33 -13.63
C ALA A 86 3.26 -0.20 -13.73
N ILE A 87 3.16 -0.89 -12.62
CA ILE A 87 3.20 -2.36 -12.57
C ILE A 87 1.99 -2.96 -13.27
N GLU A 88 0.79 -2.45 -13.02
CA GLU A 88 -0.44 -2.92 -13.68
C GLU A 88 -0.39 -2.72 -15.20
N ALA A 89 0.12 -1.57 -15.65
CA ALA A 89 0.25 -1.26 -17.07
C ALA A 89 1.21 -2.21 -17.78
N GLU A 90 2.31 -2.59 -17.14
CA GLU A 90 3.31 -3.50 -17.73
C GLU A 90 2.82 -4.94 -17.78
N LEU A 91 2.13 -5.42 -16.73
CA LEU A 91 1.63 -6.79 -16.66
C LEU A 91 0.36 -7.03 -17.47
N GLY A 92 -0.32 -5.98 -17.89
CA GLY A 92 -1.68 -6.08 -18.37
C GLY A 92 -2.66 -6.37 -17.23
N TYR A 93 -3.79 -5.71 -17.24
CA TYR A 93 -4.81 -5.85 -16.19
C TYR A 93 -5.29 -7.30 -16.10
N GLY A 94 -5.12 -7.95 -14.96
CA GLY A 94 -5.61 -9.28 -14.65
C GLY A 94 -4.60 -10.29 -14.12
N ASN A 95 -3.29 -10.04 -14.23
CA ASN A 95 -2.27 -10.95 -13.70
C ASN A 95 -2.01 -10.72 -12.21
N TRP A 96 -2.04 -9.45 -11.77
CA TRP A 96 -1.94 -9.08 -10.36
C TRP A 96 -3.20 -8.35 -9.95
N LEU A 97 -3.64 -8.60 -8.72
CA LEU A 97 -4.71 -7.81 -8.12
C LEU A 97 -4.18 -6.40 -7.85
N HIS A 98 -5.09 -5.41 -7.86
CA HIS A 98 -4.72 -4.02 -7.61
C HIS A 98 -3.95 -3.85 -6.30
N GLY A 99 -4.40 -4.47 -5.21
CA GLY A 99 -3.72 -4.41 -3.92
C GLY A 99 -2.33 -5.04 -3.94
N GLU A 100 -2.10 -6.06 -4.77
CA GLU A 100 -0.77 -6.65 -4.95
C GLU A 100 0.18 -5.67 -5.64
N ALA A 101 -0.31 -4.98 -6.66
CA ALA A 101 0.44 -3.93 -7.35
C ALA A 101 0.73 -2.75 -6.41
N VAL A 102 -0.24 -2.36 -5.57
CA VAL A 102 -0.08 -1.33 -4.55
C VAL A 102 0.99 -1.72 -3.53
N SER A 103 1.02 -2.98 -3.08
CA SER A 103 2.06 -3.48 -2.17
C SER A 103 3.45 -3.32 -2.77
N SER A 104 3.65 -3.87 -3.96
CA SER A 104 4.93 -3.77 -4.67
C SER A 104 5.32 -2.31 -4.91
N GLY A 105 4.37 -1.49 -5.34
CA GLY A 105 4.57 -0.06 -5.56
C GLY A 105 4.95 0.69 -4.28
N THR A 106 4.33 0.36 -3.16
CA THR A 106 4.65 0.94 -1.85
C THR A 106 6.08 0.59 -1.43
N VAL A 107 6.50 -0.67 -1.62
CA VAL A 107 7.88 -1.10 -1.33
C VAL A 107 8.88 -0.35 -2.22
N MET A 108 8.58 -0.18 -3.50
CA MET A 108 9.45 0.58 -4.40
C MET A 108 9.57 2.04 -4.00
N ALA A 109 8.46 2.67 -3.62
CA ALA A 109 8.45 4.04 -3.10
C ALA A 109 9.26 4.16 -1.81
N ALA A 110 9.16 3.19 -0.92
CA ALA A 110 9.93 3.14 0.32
C ALA A 110 11.43 3.00 0.05
N LYS A 111 11.83 2.14 -0.90
CA LYS A 111 13.23 2.01 -1.32
C LYS A 111 13.77 3.30 -1.90
N ALA A 112 13.00 3.97 -2.76
CA ALA A 112 13.38 5.27 -3.32
C ALA A 112 13.54 6.33 -2.21
N SER A 113 12.64 6.35 -1.24
CA SER A 113 12.70 7.27 -0.10
C SER A 113 13.94 7.01 0.75
N HIS A 114 14.29 5.74 0.96
CA HIS A 114 15.50 5.37 1.68
C HIS A 114 16.77 5.84 0.96
N LEU A 115 16.83 5.67 -0.37
CA LEU A 115 17.96 6.14 -1.18
C LEU A 115 18.13 7.66 -1.12
N ARG A 116 17.05 8.39 -0.89
CA ARG A 116 17.07 9.86 -0.70
C ARG A 116 17.33 10.27 0.76
N GLY A 117 17.47 9.32 1.66
CA GLY A 117 17.69 9.60 3.09
C GLY A 117 16.44 10.06 3.86
N LEU A 118 15.24 9.87 3.29
CA LEU A 118 13.99 10.29 3.91
C LEU A 118 13.48 9.31 4.96
N ILE A 119 13.83 8.03 4.84
CA ILE A 119 13.51 7.01 5.83
C ILE A 119 14.76 6.20 6.16
N THR A 120 14.78 5.59 7.34
CA THR A 120 15.90 4.76 7.80
C THR A 120 15.80 3.36 7.19
N GLN A 121 16.93 2.63 7.21
CA GLN A 121 16.96 1.21 6.81
C GLN A 121 15.99 0.40 7.67
N GLN A 122 15.90 0.69 8.96
CA GLN A 122 14.98 0.01 9.87
C GLN A 122 13.52 0.22 9.47
N GLN A 123 13.14 1.43 9.10
CA GLN A 123 11.78 1.74 8.63
C GLN A 123 11.48 1.00 7.32
N LEU A 124 12.43 0.97 6.38
CA LEU A 124 12.29 0.22 5.14
C LEU A 124 12.08 -1.27 5.40
N ASP A 125 12.90 -1.85 6.30
CA ASP A 125 12.80 -3.28 6.64
C ASP A 125 11.45 -3.62 7.28
N ARG A 126 10.92 -2.74 8.11
CA ARG A 126 9.59 -2.91 8.73
C ARG A 126 8.48 -2.94 7.67
N ILE A 127 8.55 -2.05 6.67
CA ILE A 127 7.58 -2.00 5.58
C ILE A 127 7.62 -3.29 4.76
N ILE A 128 8.81 -3.72 4.38
CA ILE A 128 9.00 -4.97 3.62
C ILE A 128 8.49 -6.17 4.42
N THR A 129 8.82 -6.22 5.71
CA THR A 129 8.44 -7.33 6.59
C THR A 129 6.92 -7.45 6.73
N ILE A 130 6.22 -6.34 6.96
CA ILE A 130 4.77 -6.38 7.13
C ILE A 130 4.08 -6.82 5.83
N MET A 131 4.56 -6.37 4.67
CA MET A 131 4.01 -6.79 3.39
C MET A 131 4.21 -8.29 3.15
N ARG A 132 5.39 -8.84 3.47
CA ARG A 132 5.64 -10.28 3.39
C ARG A 132 4.75 -11.09 4.34
N ARG A 133 4.61 -10.64 5.58
CA ARG A 133 3.71 -11.28 6.55
C ARG A 133 2.27 -11.28 6.07
N ALA A 134 1.88 -10.25 5.34
CA ALA A 134 0.56 -10.13 4.73
C ALA A 134 0.44 -10.95 3.44
N LYS A 135 1.45 -11.74 3.07
CA LYS A 135 1.47 -12.57 1.85
C LYS A 135 1.33 -11.75 0.57
N LEU A 136 1.92 -10.57 0.59
CA LEU A 136 1.89 -9.62 -0.53
C LEU A 136 3.26 -9.57 -1.22
N PRO A 137 3.29 -9.26 -2.54
CA PRO A 137 4.56 -9.12 -3.23
C PRO A 137 5.35 -7.90 -2.73
N VAL A 138 6.66 -8.06 -2.63
CA VAL A 138 7.60 -7.03 -2.16
C VAL A 138 8.66 -6.69 -3.22
N HIS A 139 8.47 -7.18 -4.43
CA HIS A 139 9.38 -7.01 -5.57
C HIS A 139 8.59 -6.63 -6.82
N THR A 140 9.28 -6.05 -7.78
CA THR A 140 8.68 -5.80 -9.10
C THR A 140 8.47 -7.14 -9.81
N PRO A 141 7.49 -7.23 -10.74
CA PRO A 141 7.35 -8.41 -11.57
C PRO A 141 8.64 -8.71 -12.34
N ASP A 142 8.97 -10.00 -12.52
CA ASP A 142 10.18 -10.44 -13.21
C ASP A 142 10.25 -9.94 -14.67
N THR A 143 9.09 -9.68 -15.27
CA THR A 143 8.97 -9.16 -16.63
C THR A 143 9.21 -7.66 -16.74
N MET A 144 9.35 -6.97 -15.63
CA MET A 144 9.45 -5.51 -15.57
C MET A 144 10.89 -5.09 -15.27
N SER A 145 11.54 -4.43 -16.23
CA SER A 145 12.86 -3.85 -16.03
C SER A 145 12.76 -2.51 -15.29
N PHE A 146 13.87 -2.07 -14.72
CA PHE A 146 13.97 -0.76 -14.09
C PHE A 146 13.65 0.37 -15.10
N ASP A 147 14.10 0.23 -16.34
CA ASP A 147 13.84 1.22 -17.39
C ASP A 147 12.36 1.29 -17.75
N ASP A 148 11.67 0.15 -17.84
CA ASP A 148 10.23 0.09 -18.05
C ASP A 148 9.48 0.79 -16.92
N PHE A 149 9.90 0.54 -15.68
CA PHE A 149 9.35 1.15 -14.49
C PHE A 149 9.50 2.67 -14.53
N MET A 150 10.71 3.16 -14.83
CA MET A 150 10.99 4.60 -14.93
C MET A 150 10.20 5.26 -16.06
N THR A 151 10.00 4.56 -17.18
CA THR A 151 9.20 5.06 -18.30
C THR A 151 7.75 5.30 -17.88
N HIS A 152 7.13 4.35 -17.17
CA HIS A 152 5.77 4.50 -16.66
C HIS A 152 5.66 5.60 -15.61
N MET A 153 6.65 5.72 -14.74
CA MET A 153 6.75 6.78 -13.73
C MET A 153 6.78 8.17 -14.36
N MET A 154 7.56 8.33 -15.42
CA MET A 154 7.68 9.63 -16.11
C MET A 154 6.40 10.02 -16.83
N ARG A 155 5.64 9.06 -17.33
CA ARG A 155 4.32 9.30 -17.93
C ARG A 155 3.31 9.80 -16.90
N ASP A 156 3.30 9.22 -15.71
CA ASP A 156 2.40 9.61 -14.62
C ASP A 156 2.70 11.02 -14.13
N LYS A 157 3.97 11.41 -14.09
CA LYS A 157 4.37 12.77 -13.71
C LYS A 157 3.83 13.84 -14.66
N LYS A 158 3.65 13.51 -15.93
CA LYS A 158 3.06 14.42 -16.92
C LYS A 158 1.56 14.63 -16.70
N VAL A 159 0.90 13.72 -16.02
CA VAL A 159 -0.53 13.84 -15.68
C VAL A 159 -0.72 14.65 -14.40
N LEU A 160 0.30 14.70 -13.53
CA LEU A 160 0.26 15.42 -12.26
C LEU A 160 0.79 16.86 -12.35
N SER A 161 1.44 17.20 -13.43
CA SER A 161 1.87 18.56 -13.72
C SER A 161 0.90 19.24 -14.68
#